data_cc84e536849a73fef4ffa1e206f8fd76
#
_entry.id   cc84e536849a73fef4ffa1e206f8fd76
#
_cell.length_a   1.000
_cell.length_b   1.000
_cell.length_c   1.000
_cell.angle_alpha   90.00
_cell.angle_beta   90.00
_cell.angle_gamma   90.00
#
_symmetry.space_group_name_H-M   'P 1'
#
loop_
_entity.id
_entity.type
_entity.pdbx_description
1 polymer ?
#
loop_
_entity_poly.entity_id
_entity_poly.type
_entity_poly.pdbx_seq_one_letter_code
_entity_poly.pdbx_strand_id
1 'polypeptide(L)'
;MNICYFVNQYPKVSHTFIRREILALEELGAEVTRIAARNDPNELVDTRDKEELEKTVCIAQGNMKGLLKSGGKVFLDSPMVFLKAFFLTLRHGVQDRNRIIYHLIYLFEACELLLICRDKNVDHVHAHFGTNSTSVAMLCRILGGPGYSFTVHGPEEFDRPGEISLGEKIIHSSFVVAITSFCRSQLYRWCDYKQWDKVVEVHCAVDNELLTKSKLPITSSNRFVCIGRLCEQKGQMLLLQALANIKRKGVSFHLDLIGDGELREEIETFIKINELSESVTMHGWCSTEEIIACLDAGSAMLLPSFAEGLPVVIMEAYARSRPVLSTYIAGIPELVAEDSGWLVTAGCVDSLEKKIEEICLLSTEELTVLGNKGHEKVSQRHSSTIEAQKIIDAVNQNGARDV
;
A
#
# COMPACT_ATOMS: atom_id res chain seq x y z
N MET A 1 -0.58 -13.15 21.73
CA MET A 1 -1.58 -13.02 20.65
C MET A 1 -0.94 -13.44 19.35
N ASN A 2 -1.55 -14.40 18.66
CA ASN A 2 -1.06 -14.92 17.38
C ASN A 2 -1.96 -14.37 16.24
N ILE A 3 -1.42 -13.48 15.41
CA ILE A 3 -2.12 -12.86 14.30
C ILE A 3 -1.63 -13.47 12.98
N CYS A 4 -2.54 -13.95 12.14
CA CYS A 4 -2.21 -14.38 10.80
C CYS A 4 -2.36 -13.20 9.83
N TYR A 5 -1.29 -12.79 9.16
CA TYR A 5 -1.30 -11.86 8.04
C TYR A 5 -1.52 -12.62 6.74
N PHE A 6 -2.66 -12.36 6.09
CA PHE A 6 -2.99 -12.97 4.80
C PHE A 6 -2.98 -11.95 3.67
N VAL A 7 -2.11 -12.17 2.69
CA VAL A 7 -1.92 -11.27 1.55
C VAL A 7 -1.99 -12.05 0.24
N ASN A 8 -2.55 -11.47 -0.82
CA ASN A 8 -2.64 -12.15 -2.11
C ASN A 8 -1.24 -12.45 -2.71
N GLN A 9 -0.32 -11.47 -2.67
CA GLN A 9 1.07 -11.64 -3.07
C GLN A 9 1.98 -11.00 -2.03
N TYR A 10 2.87 -11.78 -1.41
CA TYR A 10 3.79 -11.29 -0.39
C TYR A 10 5.01 -12.20 -0.29
N PRO A 11 6.21 -11.63 -0.09
CA PRO A 11 6.51 -10.20 -0.17
C PRO A 11 6.44 -9.64 -1.60
N LYS A 12 6.43 -8.32 -1.72
CA LYS A 12 6.45 -7.60 -3.00
C LYS A 12 7.11 -6.23 -2.83
N VAL A 13 7.89 -5.78 -3.82
CA VAL A 13 8.63 -4.49 -3.78
C VAL A 13 7.74 -3.30 -3.38
N SER A 14 6.50 -3.25 -3.86
CA SER A 14 5.56 -2.19 -3.54
C SER A 14 4.82 -2.37 -2.20
N HIS A 15 5.08 -3.44 -1.43
CA HIS A 15 4.39 -3.79 -0.19
C HIS A 15 5.27 -3.63 1.06
N THR A 16 6.28 -2.76 1.03
CA THR A 16 7.20 -2.51 2.16
C THR A 16 6.46 -2.09 3.44
N PHE A 17 5.32 -1.40 3.31
CA PHE A 17 4.48 -1.01 4.45
C PHE A 17 3.88 -2.20 5.20
N ILE A 18 3.54 -3.32 4.52
CA ILE A 18 3.06 -4.55 5.18
C ILE A 18 4.20 -5.16 6.00
N ARG A 19 5.40 -5.25 5.44
CA ARG A 19 6.57 -5.74 6.17
C ARG A 19 6.83 -4.90 7.43
N ARG A 20 6.80 -3.57 7.31
CA ARG A 20 7.00 -2.64 8.43
C ARG A 20 5.98 -2.85 9.53
N GLU A 21 4.71 -3.02 9.16
CA GLU A 21 3.62 -3.28 10.09
C GLU A 21 3.82 -4.61 10.82
N ILE A 22 4.16 -5.68 10.10
CA ILE A 22 4.44 -7.01 10.67
C ILE A 22 5.61 -6.94 11.66
N LEU A 23 6.73 -6.33 11.27
CA LEU A 23 7.90 -6.23 12.14
C LEU A 23 7.61 -5.41 13.41
N ALA A 24 6.85 -4.31 13.28
CA ALA A 24 6.47 -3.50 14.44
C ALA A 24 5.52 -4.25 15.39
N LEU A 25 4.62 -5.10 14.87
CA LEU A 25 3.80 -5.97 15.71
C LEU A 25 4.63 -7.00 16.48
N GLU A 26 5.64 -7.60 15.83
CA GLU A 26 6.56 -8.54 16.48
C GLU A 26 7.41 -7.85 17.57
N GLU A 27 7.89 -6.63 17.31
CA GLU A 27 8.56 -5.80 18.32
C GLU A 27 7.69 -5.50 19.54
N LEU A 28 6.37 -5.37 19.35
CA LEU A 28 5.38 -5.21 20.43
C LEU A 28 4.97 -6.52 21.09
N GLY A 29 5.57 -7.65 20.70
CA GLY A 29 5.36 -8.96 21.33
C GLY A 29 4.20 -9.78 20.75
N ALA A 30 3.64 -9.42 19.59
CA ALA A 30 2.73 -10.27 18.86
C ALA A 30 3.49 -11.38 18.13
N GLU A 31 2.90 -12.57 18.06
CA GLU A 31 3.35 -13.62 17.14
C GLU A 31 2.65 -13.42 15.79
N VAL A 32 3.41 -13.29 14.69
CA VAL A 32 2.82 -13.07 13.37
C VAL A 32 3.08 -14.23 12.43
N THR A 33 2.00 -14.94 12.06
CA THR A 33 2.02 -15.96 11.01
C THR A 33 1.80 -15.31 9.66
N ARG A 34 2.79 -15.38 8.76
CA ARG A 34 2.73 -14.80 7.41
C ARG A 34 2.23 -15.85 6.42
N ILE A 35 1.14 -15.56 5.74
CA ILE A 35 0.56 -16.42 4.69
C ILE A 35 0.29 -15.59 3.44
N ALA A 36 0.72 -16.09 2.29
CA ALA A 36 0.41 -15.51 0.99
C ALA A 36 -0.29 -16.54 0.10
N ALA A 37 -1.19 -16.08 -0.77
CA ALA A 37 -1.72 -16.95 -1.80
C ALA A 37 -0.63 -17.33 -2.81
N ARG A 38 0.22 -16.36 -3.16
CA ARG A 38 1.36 -16.54 -4.09
C ARG A 38 2.53 -15.63 -3.72
N ASN A 39 3.71 -15.92 -4.27
CA ASN A 39 4.89 -15.07 -4.21
C ASN A 39 5.59 -15.02 -5.58
N ASP A 40 6.47 -14.05 -5.78
CA ASP A 40 7.37 -13.98 -6.93
C ASP A 40 8.76 -13.58 -6.45
N PRO A 41 9.68 -14.56 -6.27
CA PRO A 41 11.03 -14.30 -5.83
C PRO A 41 11.87 -13.45 -6.80
N ASN A 42 11.52 -13.46 -8.09
CA ASN A 42 12.32 -12.77 -9.12
C ASN A 42 12.15 -11.25 -9.09
N GLU A 43 11.05 -10.75 -8.54
CA GLU A 43 10.81 -9.32 -8.42
C GLU A 43 11.51 -8.68 -7.20
N LEU A 44 12.06 -9.48 -6.26
CA LEU A 44 12.56 -8.96 -4.99
C LEU A 44 13.99 -8.44 -5.11
N VAL A 45 14.17 -7.14 -4.88
CA VAL A 45 15.45 -6.43 -4.88
C VAL A 45 16.02 -6.31 -3.46
N ASP A 46 15.21 -5.88 -2.49
CA ASP A 46 15.61 -5.65 -1.10
C ASP A 46 15.90 -6.98 -0.36
N THR A 47 17.01 -7.02 0.37
CA THR A 47 17.41 -8.20 1.17
C THR A 47 16.36 -8.53 2.25
N ARG A 48 15.73 -7.52 2.85
CA ARG A 48 14.68 -7.69 3.86
C ARG A 48 13.43 -8.36 3.28
N ASP A 49 13.09 -8.10 2.01
CA ASP A 49 11.97 -8.79 1.35
C ASP A 49 12.31 -10.26 1.06
N LYS A 50 13.58 -10.58 0.79
CA LYS A 50 14.03 -11.98 0.64
C LYS A 50 13.97 -12.75 1.97
N GLU A 51 14.33 -12.12 3.09
CA GLU A 51 14.16 -12.69 4.42
C GLU A 51 12.69 -12.92 4.79
N GLU A 52 11.80 -12.01 4.42
CA GLU A 52 10.35 -12.19 4.60
C GLU A 52 9.80 -13.33 3.75
N LEU A 53 10.33 -13.54 2.54
CA LEU A 53 9.94 -14.67 1.69
C LEU A 53 10.20 -16.03 2.39
N GLU A 54 11.33 -16.18 3.09
CA GLU A 54 11.68 -17.40 3.82
C GLU A 54 10.72 -17.68 4.99
N LYS A 55 10.13 -16.64 5.58
CA LYS A 55 9.17 -16.74 6.69
C LYS A 55 7.72 -16.91 6.22
N THR A 56 7.44 -16.71 4.93
CA THR A 56 6.08 -16.66 4.40
C THR A 56 5.65 -18.02 3.84
N VAL A 57 4.52 -18.52 4.32
CA VAL A 57 3.89 -19.75 3.79
C VAL A 57 3.06 -19.39 2.56
N CYS A 58 3.41 -19.96 1.41
CA CYS A 58 2.63 -19.82 0.16
C CYS A 58 1.65 -20.98 0.03
N ILE A 59 0.34 -20.70 -0.07
CA ILE A 59 -0.69 -21.73 0.00
C ILE A 59 -1.27 -22.16 -1.36
N ALA A 60 -1.31 -21.25 -2.36
CA ALA A 60 -2.03 -21.53 -3.62
C ALA A 60 -1.10 -21.88 -4.79
N GLN A 61 0.08 -21.27 -4.85
CA GLN A 61 0.98 -21.38 -6.00
C GLN A 61 1.48 -22.81 -6.22
N GLY A 62 1.08 -23.41 -7.37
CA GLY A 62 1.48 -24.77 -7.71
C GLY A 62 0.83 -25.88 -6.86
N ASN A 63 -0.08 -25.57 -5.94
CA ASN A 63 -0.62 -26.48 -4.94
C ASN A 63 -2.13 -26.79 -5.12
N MET A 64 -2.63 -26.85 -6.34
CA MET A 64 -4.06 -27.10 -6.60
C MET A 64 -4.55 -28.44 -5.95
N LYS A 65 -3.72 -29.48 -5.96
CA LYS A 65 -4.07 -30.77 -5.33
C LYS A 65 -4.18 -30.63 -3.81
N GLY A 66 -3.30 -29.86 -3.18
CA GLY A 66 -3.36 -29.55 -1.74
C GLY A 66 -4.64 -28.79 -1.39
N LEU A 67 -4.97 -27.76 -2.13
CA LEU A 67 -6.19 -26.97 -1.93
C LEU A 67 -7.47 -27.83 -2.04
N LEU A 68 -7.56 -28.72 -3.05
CA LEU A 68 -8.68 -29.63 -3.19
C LEU A 68 -8.78 -30.62 -2.03
N LYS A 69 -7.65 -31.14 -1.53
CA LYS A 69 -7.59 -31.99 -0.35
C LYS A 69 -8.10 -31.27 0.90
N SER A 70 -7.68 -30.04 1.10
CA SER A 70 -8.13 -29.20 2.23
C SER A 70 -9.62 -28.90 2.14
N GLY A 71 -10.14 -28.59 0.95
CA GLY A 71 -11.58 -28.46 0.72
C GLY A 71 -12.34 -29.73 1.05
N GLY A 72 -11.85 -30.89 0.61
CA GLY A 72 -12.43 -32.20 0.94
C GLY A 72 -12.46 -32.47 2.46
N LYS A 73 -11.38 -32.18 3.18
CA LYS A 73 -11.30 -32.32 4.64
C LYS A 73 -12.30 -31.41 5.34
N VAL A 74 -12.36 -30.12 5.00
CA VAL A 74 -13.30 -29.15 5.60
C VAL A 74 -14.76 -29.55 5.28
N PHE A 75 -15.04 -30.01 4.07
CA PHE A 75 -16.35 -30.52 3.72
C PHE A 75 -16.76 -31.71 4.58
N LEU A 76 -15.87 -32.68 4.81
CA LEU A 76 -16.17 -33.85 5.65
C LEU A 76 -16.34 -33.45 7.14
N ASP A 77 -15.55 -32.48 7.63
CA ASP A 77 -15.66 -32.00 9.02
C ASP A 77 -16.98 -31.25 9.27
N SER A 78 -17.46 -30.45 8.30
CA SER A 78 -18.64 -29.58 8.47
C SER A 78 -19.38 -29.33 7.16
N PRO A 79 -20.13 -30.34 6.61
CA PRO A 79 -20.74 -30.26 5.27
C PRO A 79 -21.71 -29.07 5.10
N MET A 80 -22.54 -28.79 6.10
CA MET A 80 -23.56 -27.73 6.00
C MET A 80 -22.90 -26.33 5.97
N VAL A 81 -21.83 -26.14 6.75
CA VAL A 81 -21.08 -24.89 6.78
C VAL A 81 -20.34 -24.68 5.46
N PHE A 82 -19.73 -25.75 4.93
CA PHE A 82 -19.08 -25.71 3.62
C PHE A 82 -20.07 -25.36 2.51
N LEU A 83 -21.25 -25.99 2.48
CA LEU A 83 -22.29 -25.69 1.47
C LEU A 83 -22.76 -24.22 1.57
N LYS A 84 -22.93 -23.68 2.78
CA LYS A 84 -23.25 -22.25 2.98
C LYS A 84 -22.16 -21.36 2.36
N ALA A 85 -20.90 -21.63 2.65
CA ALA A 85 -19.76 -20.90 2.09
C ALA A 85 -19.69 -21.05 0.56
N PHE A 86 -19.96 -22.24 0.02
CA PHE A 86 -19.98 -22.52 -1.42
C PHE A 86 -21.05 -21.70 -2.15
N PHE A 87 -22.29 -21.65 -1.66
CA PHE A 87 -23.36 -20.87 -2.29
C PHE A 87 -23.07 -19.36 -2.21
N LEU A 88 -22.50 -18.89 -1.10
CA LEU A 88 -22.04 -17.49 -1.00
C LEU A 88 -20.95 -17.20 -2.04
N THR A 89 -19.99 -18.09 -2.19
CA THR A 89 -18.90 -18.01 -3.19
C THR A 89 -19.45 -17.90 -4.60
N LEU A 90 -20.44 -18.72 -4.97
CA LEU A 90 -21.09 -18.65 -6.28
C LEU A 90 -21.78 -17.29 -6.49
N ARG A 91 -22.50 -16.79 -5.48
CA ARG A 91 -23.17 -15.48 -5.53
C ARG A 91 -22.15 -14.35 -5.78
N HIS A 92 -21.05 -14.34 -5.03
CA HIS A 92 -19.98 -13.35 -5.22
C HIS A 92 -19.30 -13.47 -6.58
N GLY A 93 -19.07 -14.69 -7.07
CA GLY A 93 -18.49 -14.91 -8.39
C GLY A 93 -19.36 -14.39 -9.53
N VAL A 94 -20.70 -14.54 -9.41
CA VAL A 94 -21.65 -13.92 -10.38
C VAL A 94 -21.62 -12.39 -10.28
N GLN A 95 -21.58 -11.85 -9.07
CA GLN A 95 -21.54 -10.41 -8.82
C GLN A 95 -20.24 -9.76 -9.33
N ASP A 96 -19.10 -10.48 -9.22
CA ASP A 96 -17.79 -10.06 -9.76
C ASP A 96 -17.68 -10.48 -11.25
N ARG A 97 -18.53 -9.93 -12.11
CA ARG A 97 -18.48 -10.11 -13.58
C ARG A 97 -18.36 -11.57 -14.03
N ASN A 98 -19.08 -12.48 -13.37
CA ASN A 98 -19.06 -13.94 -13.62
C ASN A 98 -17.68 -14.60 -13.44
N ARG A 99 -16.86 -14.10 -12.51
CA ARG A 99 -15.56 -14.69 -12.16
C ARG A 99 -15.70 -15.88 -11.21
N ILE A 100 -16.68 -16.75 -11.43
CA ILE A 100 -17.03 -17.87 -10.54
C ILE A 100 -15.83 -18.78 -10.26
N ILE A 101 -15.01 -19.08 -11.26
CA ILE A 101 -13.83 -19.96 -11.11
C ILE A 101 -12.83 -19.36 -10.12
N TYR A 102 -12.55 -18.05 -10.18
CA TYR A 102 -11.66 -17.40 -9.23
C TYR A 102 -12.21 -17.44 -7.80
N HIS A 103 -13.51 -17.20 -7.64
CA HIS A 103 -14.16 -17.27 -6.33
C HIS A 103 -14.17 -18.70 -5.77
N LEU A 104 -14.29 -19.73 -6.61
CA LEU A 104 -14.11 -21.13 -6.17
C LEU A 104 -12.68 -21.40 -5.69
N ILE A 105 -11.66 -20.83 -6.35
CA ILE A 105 -10.27 -20.91 -5.86
C ILE A 105 -10.17 -20.25 -4.48
N TYR A 106 -10.76 -19.08 -4.27
CA TYR A 106 -10.79 -18.41 -2.96
C TYR A 106 -11.44 -19.26 -1.87
N LEU A 107 -12.48 -20.05 -2.18
CA LEU A 107 -13.08 -20.98 -1.22
C LEU A 107 -12.08 -22.07 -0.79
N PHE A 108 -11.33 -22.64 -1.74
CA PHE A 108 -10.33 -23.66 -1.41
C PHE A 108 -9.11 -23.08 -0.69
N GLU A 109 -8.68 -21.87 -1.04
CA GLU A 109 -7.67 -21.10 -0.29
C GLU A 109 -8.14 -20.83 1.16
N ALA A 110 -9.42 -20.51 1.35
CA ALA A 110 -10.00 -20.31 2.67
C ALA A 110 -10.04 -21.61 3.50
N CYS A 111 -10.27 -22.77 2.86
CA CYS A 111 -10.17 -24.06 3.53
C CYS A 111 -8.74 -24.36 3.99
N GLU A 112 -7.73 -24.07 3.17
CA GLU A 112 -6.33 -24.23 3.54
C GLU A 112 -5.96 -23.26 4.68
N LEU A 113 -6.32 -21.98 4.56
CA LEU A 113 -6.12 -20.98 5.59
C LEU A 113 -6.74 -21.41 6.93
N LEU A 114 -7.98 -21.94 6.92
CA LEU A 114 -8.64 -22.47 8.11
C LEU A 114 -7.84 -23.58 8.78
N LEU A 115 -7.32 -24.53 8.00
CA LEU A 115 -6.54 -25.65 8.56
C LEU A 115 -5.22 -25.14 9.17
N ILE A 116 -4.55 -24.19 8.54
CA ILE A 116 -3.33 -23.56 9.08
C ILE A 116 -3.65 -22.77 10.36
N CYS A 117 -4.75 -22.01 10.37
CA CYS A 117 -5.17 -21.26 11.56
C CYS A 117 -5.43 -22.18 12.77
N ARG A 118 -6.04 -23.36 12.52
CA ARG A 118 -6.28 -24.37 13.57
C ARG A 118 -4.97 -25.01 14.05
N ASP A 119 -4.07 -25.36 13.15
CA ASP A 119 -2.78 -25.99 13.47
C ASP A 119 -1.87 -25.05 14.30
N LYS A 120 -1.85 -23.79 13.93
CA LYS A 120 -1.01 -22.75 14.57
C LYS A 120 -1.68 -22.00 15.73
N ASN A 121 -2.92 -22.34 16.08
CA ASN A 121 -3.71 -21.65 17.11
C ASN A 121 -3.76 -20.12 16.87
N VAL A 122 -4.15 -19.71 15.65
CA VAL A 122 -4.28 -18.31 15.27
C VAL A 122 -5.50 -17.69 15.95
N ASP A 123 -5.29 -16.56 16.64
CA ASP A 123 -6.35 -15.82 17.34
C ASP A 123 -7.15 -14.93 16.38
N HIS A 124 -6.50 -14.35 15.36
CA HIS A 124 -7.09 -13.38 14.45
C HIS A 124 -6.43 -13.42 13.07
N VAL A 125 -7.21 -13.25 12.00
CA VAL A 125 -6.70 -13.09 10.63
C VAL A 125 -6.78 -11.63 10.22
N HIS A 126 -5.66 -11.03 9.83
CA HIS A 126 -5.61 -9.70 9.24
C HIS A 126 -5.24 -9.80 7.75
N ALA A 127 -6.12 -9.30 6.88
CA ALA A 127 -5.88 -9.30 5.43
C ALA A 127 -5.49 -7.90 4.94
N HIS A 128 -4.54 -7.80 4.01
CA HIS A 128 -4.31 -6.56 3.29
C HIS A 128 -5.04 -6.54 1.96
N PHE A 129 -5.61 -5.38 1.65
CA PHE A 129 -6.50 -5.09 0.53
C PHE A 129 -7.90 -5.71 0.68
N GLY A 130 -8.92 -4.88 0.52
CA GLY A 130 -10.34 -5.25 0.54
C GLY A 130 -10.78 -6.12 -0.64
N THR A 131 -9.83 -6.66 -1.45
CA THR A 131 -10.07 -7.44 -2.66
C THR A 131 -10.16 -8.94 -2.39
N ASN A 132 -9.40 -9.76 -3.12
CA ASN A 132 -9.42 -11.23 -3.04
C ASN A 132 -8.90 -11.77 -1.70
N SER A 133 -7.84 -11.20 -1.12
CA SER A 133 -7.32 -11.63 0.18
C SER A 133 -8.39 -11.54 1.28
N THR A 134 -9.15 -10.45 1.31
CA THR A 134 -10.27 -10.30 2.25
C THR A 134 -11.43 -11.26 1.94
N SER A 135 -11.66 -11.64 0.66
CA SER A 135 -12.64 -12.68 0.34
C SER A 135 -12.27 -14.03 0.95
N VAL A 136 -10.98 -14.38 0.91
CA VAL A 136 -10.46 -15.62 1.51
C VAL A 136 -10.58 -15.57 3.04
N ALA A 137 -10.20 -14.45 3.68
CA ALA A 137 -10.32 -14.28 5.12
C ALA A 137 -11.79 -14.37 5.60
N MET A 138 -12.71 -13.71 4.88
CA MET A 138 -14.15 -13.78 5.15
C MET A 138 -14.69 -15.22 5.02
N LEU A 139 -14.33 -15.93 3.96
CA LEU A 139 -14.75 -17.33 3.77
C LEU A 139 -14.14 -18.24 4.85
N CYS A 140 -12.89 -18.02 5.27
CA CYS A 140 -12.27 -18.72 6.38
C CYS A 140 -13.08 -18.54 7.67
N ARG A 141 -13.51 -17.32 8.01
CA ARG A 141 -14.38 -17.03 9.15
C ARG A 141 -15.71 -17.76 9.04
N ILE A 142 -16.37 -17.73 7.87
CA ILE A 142 -17.65 -18.42 7.62
C ILE A 142 -17.52 -19.93 7.78
N LEU A 143 -16.36 -20.49 7.41
CA LEU A 143 -16.05 -21.92 7.58
C LEU A 143 -15.73 -22.30 9.05
N GLY A 144 -15.79 -21.36 9.99
CA GLY A 144 -15.53 -21.59 11.42
C GLY A 144 -14.11 -21.29 11.85
N GLY A 145 -13.42 -20.44 11.11
CA GLY A 145 -12.11 -19.89 11.47
C GLY A 145 -12.19 -18.73 12.47
N PRO A 146 -11.03 -18.16 12.86
CA PRO A 146 -10.95 -17.04 13.77
C PRO A 146 -11.63 -15.78 13.21
N GLY A 147 -11.84 -14.77 14.07
CA GLY A 147 -12.24 -13.43 13.66
C GLY A 147 -11.29 -12.85 12.61
N TYR A 148 -11.77 -11.94 11.76
CA TYR A 148 -10.89 -11.30 10.79
C TYR A 148 -11.13 -9.81 10.68
N SER A 149 -10.06 -9.13 10.26
CA SER A 149 -10.06 -7.72 9.87
C SER A 149 -9.32 -7.54 8.55
N PHE A 150 -9.42 -6.36 7.97
CA PHE A 150 -8.67 -6.05 6.77
C PHE A 150 -8.36 -4.58 6.64
N THR A 151 -7.24 -4.25 5.98
CA THR A 151 -6.84 -2.90 5.65
C THR A 151 -7.21 -2.56 4.21
N VAL A 152 -7.85 -1.41 4.04
CA VAL A 152 -8.19 -0.83 2.73
C VAL A 152 -7.17 0.25 2.39
N HIS A 153 -6.53 0.10 1.22
CA HIS A 153 -5.38 0.92 0.82
C HIS A 153 -5.69 1.99 -0.22
N GLY A 154 -6.80 1.90 -0.92
CA GLY A 154 -7.10 2.96 -1.83
C GLY A 154 -7.82 2.61 -3.10
N PRO A 155 -7.50 3.22 -4.25
CA PRO A 155 -8.49 3.43 -5.30
C PRO A 155 -9.12 2.13 -5.81
N GLU A 156 -8.36 1.05 -5.93
CA GLU A 156 -8.84 -0.23 -6.48
C GLU A 156 -10.06 -0.80 -5.74
N GLU A 157 -10.13 -0.60 -4.42
CA GLU A 157 -11.26 -1.04 -3.61
C GLU A 157 -12.50 -0.17 -3.80
N PHE A 158 -12.30 1.10 -4.17
CA PHE A 158 -13.38 2.07 -4.33
C PHE A 158 -13.87 2.23 -5.77
N ASP A 159 -13.11 1.74 -6.74
CA ASP A 159 -13.51 1.76 -8.15
C ASP A 159 -14.64 0.76 -8.43
N ARG A 160 -14.64 -0.39 -7.75
CA ARG A 160 -15.60 -1.47 -7.96
C ARG A 160 -16.11 -2.12 -6.67
N PRO A 161 -16.54 -1.34 -5.65
CA PRO A 161 -16.85 -1.85 -4.32
C PRO A 161 -18.02 -2.84 -4.31
N GLY A 162 -18.98 -2.68 -5.22
CA GLY A 162 -20.07 -3.64 -5.41
C GLY A 162 -19.59 -4.99 -5.94
N GLU A 163 -18.72 -5.00 -6.96
CA GLU A 163 -18.19 -6.23 -7.57
C GLU A 163 -17.37 -7.04 -6.56
N ILE A 164 -16.52 -6.38 -5.77
CA ILE A 164 -15.71 -7.03 -4.73
C ILE A 164 -16.51 -7.34 -3.44
N SER A 165 -17.80 -7.04 -3.40
CA SER A 165 -18.68 -7.26 -2.23
C SER A 165 -18.16 -6.58 -0.95
N LEU A 166 -17.61 -5.34 -1.07
CA LEU A 166 -16.94 -4.63 0.03
C LEU A 166 -17.84 -4.48 1.26
N GLY A 167 -19.11 -4.07 1.09
CA GLY A 167 -20.06 -3.93 2.19
C GLY A 167 -20.28 -5.22 2.97
N GLU A 168 -20.35 -6.37 2.29
CA GLU A 168 -20.53 -7.67 2.95
C GLU A 168 -19.27 -8.09 3.72
N LYS A 169 -18.09 -7.80 3.20
CA LYS A 169 -16.81 -8.00 3.91
C LYS A 169 -16.73 -7.18 5.19
N ILE A 170 -17.23 -5.93 5.17
CA ILE A 170 -17.32 -5.07 6.37
C ILE A 170 -18.29 -5.69 7.39
N ILE A 171 -19.46 -6.17 6.96
CA ILE A 171 -20.45 -6.77 7.85
C ILE A 171 -19.87 -7.97 8.60
N HIS A 172 -19.16 -8.84 7.91
CA HIS A 172 -18.60 -10.08 8.47
C HIS A 172 -17.26 -9.88 9.22
N SER A 173 -16.57 -8.75 9.05
CA SER A 173 -15.31 -8.48 9.75
C SER A 173 -15.54 -8.09 11.21
N SER A 174 -14.52 -8.32 12.04
CA SER A 174 -14.44 -7.81 13.40
C SER A 174 -14.23 -6.28 13.38
N PHE A 175 -13.32 -5.80 12.53
CA PHE A 175 -13.10 -4.38 12.22
C PHE A 175 -12.47 -4.21 10.84
N VAL A 176 -12.42 -2.97 10.36
CA VAL A 176 -11.79 -2.60 9.08
C VAL A 176 -10.85 -1.43 9.32
N VAL A 177 -9.65 -1.52 8.80
CA VAL A 177 -8.66 -0.46 8.86
C VAL A 177 -8.77 0.43 7.62
N ALA A 178 -8.98 1.72 7.86
CA ALA A 178 -8.86 2.79 6.88
C ALA A 178 -7.50 3.48 7.06
N ILE A 179 -6.70 3.58 6.01
CA ILE A 179 -5.36 4.19 6.10
C ILE A 179 -5.38 5.72 6.16
N THR A 180 -6.54 6.35 5.95
CA THR A 180 -6.76 7.81 6.00
C THR A 180 -8.21 8.11 6.34
N SER A 181 -8.49 9.35 6.76
CA SER A 181 -9.86 9.86 6.91
C SER A 181 -10.62 9.85 5.58
N PHE A 182 -9.95 10.13 4.46
CA PHE A 182 -10.55 9.95 3.12
C PHE A 182 -10.99 8.49 2.92
N CYS A 183 -10.10 7.52 3.15
CA CYS A 183 -10.40 6.10 3.03
C CYS A 183 -11.59 5.71 3.93
N ARG A 184 -11.61 6.19 5.19
CA ARG A 184 -12.73 6.00 6.12
C ARG A 184 -14.04 6.54 5.56
N SER A 185 -14.03 7.74 4.97
CA SER A 185 -15.21 8.34 4.36
C SER A 185 -15.75 7.51 3.18
N GLN A 186 -14.84 6.92 2.40
CA GLN A 186 -15.24 6.03 1.31
C GLN A 186 -15.85 4.72 1.85
N LEU A 187 -15.29 4.11 2.89
CA LEU A 187 -15.87 2.92 3.53
C LEU A 187 -17.28 3.18 4.05
N TYR A 188 -17.53 4.34 4.67
CA TYR A 188 -18.85 4.74 5.14
C TYR A 188 -19.90 4.78 4.05
N ARG A 189 -19.55 5.10 2.81
CA ARG A 189 -20.47 5.09 1.66
C ARG A 189 -20.94 3.69 1.26
N TRP A 190 -20.19 2.65 1.63
CA TRP A 190 -20.40 1.27 1.18
C TRP A 190 -20.86 0.32 2.27
N CYS A 191 -21.13 0.82 3.47
CA CYS A 191 -21.73 0.05 4.54
C CYS A 191 -22.86 0.83 5.24
N ASP A 192 -23.75 0.10 5.94
CA ASP A 192 -24.76 0.71 6.80
C ASP A 192 -24.08 1.49 7.95
N TYR A 193 -24.67 2.61 8.39
CA TYR A 193 -24.14 3.42 9.48
C TYR A 193 -23.90 2.64 10.77
N LYS A 194 -24.65 1.55 10.99
CA LYS A 194 -24.48 0.63 12.13
C LYS A 194 -23.14 -0.11 12.11
N GLN A 195 -22.43 -0.11 10.99
CA GLN A 195 -21.12 -0.73 10.84
C GLN A 195 -19.96 0.29 10.96
N TRP A 196 -20.25 1.58 11.07
CA TRP A 196 -19.23 2.62 11.11
C TRP A 196 -18.25 2.47 12.27
N ASP A 197 -18.73 1.99 13.43
CA ASP A 197 -17.89 1.71 14.61
C ASP A 197 -16.81 0.62 14.37
N LYS A 198 -16.97 -0.17 13.31
CA LYS A 198 -15.95 -1.14 12.90
C LYS A 198 -14.79 -0.51 12.13
N VAL A 199 -14.96 0.70 11.57
CA VAL A 199 -13.95 1.35 10.76
C VAL A 199 -13.01 2.13 11.66
N VAL A 200 -11.80 1.63 11.82
CA VAL A 200 -10.72 2.24 12.58
C VAL A 200 -9.70 2.88 11.67
N GLU A 201 -9.10 4.00 12.10
CA GLU A 201 -8.07 4.69 11.32
C GLU A 201 -6.69 4.29 11.82
N VAL A 202 -5.93 3.58 10.96
CA VAL A 202 -4.55 3.20 11.19
C VAL A 202 -3.77 3.53 9.93
N HIS A 203 -2.80 4.42 10.04
CA HIS A 203 -2.05 4.91 8.89
C HIS A 203 -0.95 3.92 8.46
N CYS A 204 -0.61 3.95 7.18
CA CYS A 204 0.67 3.40 6.76
C CYS A 204 1.81 4.16 7.45
N ALA A 205 2.91 3.47 7.74
CA ALA A 205 4.00 4.03 8.51
C ALA A 205 5.36 3.82 7.82
N VAL A 206 6.34 4.57 8.29
CA VAL A 206 7.75 4.42 7.94
C VAL A 206 8.51 3.79 9.11
N ASP A 207 9.64 3.17 8.78
CA ASP A 207 10.54 2.60 9.79
C ASP A 207 11.09 3.69 10.71
N ASN A 208 11.15 3.42 12.00
CA ASN A 208 11.79 4.32 12.99
C ASN A 208 13.27 4.57 12.64
N GLU A 209 13.95 3.58 12.06
CA GLU A 209 15.32 3.74 11.56
C GLU A 209 15.40 4.85 10.50
N LEU A 210 14.47 4.90 9.56
CA LEU A 210 14.43 5.93 8.52
C LEU A 210 14.21 7.33 9.09
N LEU A 211 13.40 7.45 10.14
CA LEU A 211 13.13 8.71 10.84
C LEU A 211 14.34 9.23 11.61
N THR A 212 15.12 8.34 12.23
CA THR A 212 16.25 8.69 13.11
C THR A 212 17.58 8.80 12.40
N LYS A 213 17.74 8.18 11.22
CA LYS A 213 18.98 8.19 10.44
C LYS A 213 19.41 9.62 10.08
N SER A 214 20.69 9.92 10.25
CA SER A 214 21.28 11.21 9.87
C SER A 214 20.87 11.65 8.46
N LYS A 215 20.47 12.89 8.31
CA LYS A 215 19.97 13.49 7.06
C LYS A 215 21.06 14.34 6.42
N LEU A 216 21.16 14.30 5.12
CA LEU A 216 22.05 15.20 4.39
C LEU A 216 21.35 16.55 4.11
N PRO A 217 22.10 17.68 4.15
CA PRO A 217 21.54 18.99 3.80
C PRO A 217 21.13 19.04 2.33
N ILE A 218 20.16 19.87 2.01
CA ILE A 218 19.81 20.20 0.62
C ILE A 218 20.91 21.10 0.06
N THR A 219 21.52 20.69 -1.06
CA THR A 219 22.66 21.40 -1.67
C THR A 219 22.33 22.10 -2.99
N SER A 220 21.15 21.81 -3.56
CA SER A 220 20.67 22.38 -4.83
C SER A 220 19.15 22.45 -4.79
N SER A 221 18.54 23.48 -5.37
CA SER A 221 17.08 23.59 -5.48
C SER A 221 16.46 22.86 -6.68
N ASN A 222 17.29 22.38 -7.63
CA ASN A 222 16.82 21.91 -8.93
C ASN A 222 17.02 20.40 -9.15
N ARG A 223 17.30 19.64 -8.10
CA ARG A 223 17.39 18.19 -8.19
C ARG A 223 16.15 17.53 -7.58
N PHE A 224 15.38 16.84 -8.37
CA PHE A 224 14.11 16.24 -8.00
C PHE A 224 14.18 14.72 -7.99
N VAL A 225 13.31 14.11 -7.18
CA VAL A 225 13.15 12.66 -7.12
C VAL A 225 11.68 12.31 -7.37
N CYS A 226 11.42 11.33 -8.23
CA CYS A 226 10.09 10.76 -8.43
C CYS A 226 10.16 9.26 -8.19
N ILE A 227 9.37 8.74 -7.25
CA ILE A 227 9.41 7.33 -6.83
C ILE A 227 8.04 6.70 -7.04
N GLY A 228 7.99 5.58 -7.77
CA GLY A 228 6.77 4.82 -7.95
C GLY A 228 6.79 3.93 -9.17
N ARG A 229 5.88 2.94 -9.20
CA ARG A 229 5.70 2.09 -10.38
C ARG A 229 5.41 2.95 -11.61
N LEU A 230 6.04 2.63 -12.74
CA LEU A 230 5.82 3.34 -14.00
C LEU A 230 4.50 2.88 -14.63
N CYS A 231 3.42 3.57 -14.27
CA CYS A 231 2.06 3.25 -14.70
C CYS A 231 1.19 4.52 -14.77
N GLU A 232 0.03 4.42 -15.41
CA GLU A 232 -0.86 5.54 -15.65
C GLU A 232 -1.27 6.27 -14.36
N GLN A 233 -1.48 5.54 -13.29
CA GLN A 233 -1.92 6.11 -12.00
C GLN A 233 -0.94 7.13 -11.42
N LYS A 234 0.36 6.98 -11.70
CA LYS A 234 1.42 7.80 -11.07
C LYS A 234 1.72 9.10 -11.80
N GLY A 235 1.22 9.27 -13.01
CA GLY A 235 1.31 10.53 -13.76
C GLY A 235 2.71 10.94 -14.21
N GLN A 236 3.69 9.99 -14.29
CA GLN A 236 5.06 10.29 -14.69
C GLN A 236 5.14 10.93 -16.09
N MET A 237 4.29 10.53 -17.03
CA MET A 237 4.24 11.13 -18.36
C MET A 237 3.87 12.61 -18.30
N LEU A 238 2.94 12.99 -17.42
CA LEU A 238 2.55 14.38 -17.21
C LEU A 238 3.70 15.19 -16.57
N LEU A 239 4.44 14.59 -15.63
CA LEU A 239 5.64 15.19 -15.05
C LEU A 239 6.68 15.47 -16.13
N LEU A 240 6.96 14.50 -16.99
CA LEU A 240 7.93 14.65 -18.08
C LEU A 240 7.52 15.71 -19.10
N GLN A 241 6.22 15.86 -19.38
CA GLN A 241 5.70 16.96 -20.21
C GLN A 241 5.99 18.32 -19.58
N ALA A 242 5.70 18.49 -18.29
CA ALA A 242 6.00 19.72 -17.56
C ALA A 242 7.50 20.03 -17.57
N LEU A 243 8.34 19.04 -17.31
CA LEU A 243 9.80 19.19 -17.31
C LEU A 243 10.36 19.50 -18.71
N ALA A 244 9.79 18.94 -19.78
CA ALA A 244 10.17 19.29 -21.16
C ALA A 244 9.84 20.78 -21.47
N ASN A 245 8.72 21.29 -20.97
CA ASN A 245 8.37 22.70 -21.10
C ASN A 245 9.37 23.61 -20.34
N ILE A 246 9.69 23.24 -19.11
CA ILE A 246 10.64 23.93 -18.24
C ILE A 246 12.04 24.00 -18.90
N LYS A 247 12.50 22.87 -19.47
CA LYS A 247 13.77 22.85 -20.21
C LYS A 247 13.77 23.77 -21.42
N ARG A 248 12.67 23.80 -22.18
CA ARG A 248 12.54 24.73 -23.33
C ARG A 248 12.58 26.19 -22.93
N LYS A 249 12.22 26.55 -21.69
CA LYS A 249 12.37 27.89 -21.11
C LYS A 249 13.78 28.19 -20.60
N GLY A 250 14.70 27.23 -20.69
CA GLY A 250 16.11 27.39 -20.31
C GLY A 250 16.38 27.17 -18.80
N VAL A 251 15.43 26.63 -18.04
CA VAL A 251 15.63 26.25 -16.63
C VAL A 251 16.31 24.88 -16.58
N SER A 252 17.46 24.81 -15.91
CA SER A 252 18.17 23.55 -15.69
C SER A 252 17.63 22.83 -14.47
N PHE A 253 17.47 21.50 -14.58
CA PHE A 253 17.07 20.62 -13.49
C PHE A 253 17.67 19.23 -13.68
N HIS A 254 17.59 18.41 -12.65
CA HIS A 254 17.82 16.96 -12.74
C HIS A 254 16.66 16.20 -12.06
N LEU A 255 16.17 15.13 -12.70
CA LEU A 255 15.17 14.23 -12.16
C LEU A 255 15.75 12.83 -12.00
N ASP A 256 15.79 12.31 -10.79
CA ASP A 256 15.99 10.89 -10.50
C ASP A 256 14.62 10.19 -10.51
N LEU A 257 14.36 9.37 -11.53
CA LEU A 257 13.11 8.61 -11.68
C LEU A 257 13.34 7.15 -11.23
N ILE A 258 12.71 6.78 -10.11
CA ILE A 258 12.89 5.49 -9.44
C ILE A 258 11.62 4.65 -9.59
N GLY A 259 11.77 3.45 -10.07
CA GLY A 259 10.72 2.47 -10.30
C GLY A 259 10.77 1.89 -11.69
N ASP A 260 9.94 0.89 -11.91
CA ASP A 260 9.77 0.20 -13.18
C ASP A 260 8.29 -0.11 -13.41
N GLY A 261 7.90 -0.49 -14.61
CA GLY A 261 6.52 -0.83 -14.91
C GLY A 261 6.17 -0.73 -16.39
N GLU A 262 4.88 -0.79 -16.64
CA GLU A 262 4.30 -0.96 -17.97
C GLU A 262 4.62 0.21 -18.91
N LEU A 263 4.79 1.42 -18.37
CA LEU A 263 5.09 2.64 -19.15
C LEU A 263 6.59 2.89 -19.38
N ARG A 264 7.47 1.95 -19.04
CA ARG A 264 8.93 2.16 -19.16
C ARG A 264 9.34 2.56 -20.57
N GLU A 265 8.92 1.81 -21.57
CA GLU A 265 9.32 2.04 -22.98
C GLU A 265 8.79 3.38 -23.51
N GLU A 266 7.56 3.76 -23.16
CA GLU A 266 6.98 5.06 -23.52
C GLU A 266 7.74 6.20 -22.85
N ILE A 267 8.12 6.06 -21.59
CA ILE A 267 8.88 7.05 -20.83
C ILE A 267 10.27 7.23 -21.43
N GLU A 268 11.00 6.15 -21.71
CA GLU A 268 12.32 6.20 -22.36
C GLU A 268 12.25 6.87 -23.72
N THR A 269 11.22 6.56 -24.50
CA THR A 269 10.99 7.18 -25.82
C THR A 269 10.70 8.67 -25.68
N PHE A 270 9.86 9.06 -24.72
CA PHE A 270 9.55 10.47 -24.48
C PHE A 270 10.78 11.28 -24.05
N ILE A 271 11.59 10.74 -23.13
CA ILE A 271 12.85 11.33 -22.67
C ILE A 271 13.77 11.60 -23.86
N LYS A 272 13.92 10.64 -24.75
CA LYS A 272 14.80 10.76 -25.92
C LYS A 272 14.28 11.80 -26.92
N ILE A 273 13.00 11.76 -27.27
CA ILE A 273 12.40 12.68 -28.26
C ILE A 273 12.44 14.15 -27.77
N ASN A 274 12.28 14.38 -26.47
CA ASN A 274 12.29 15.72 -25.88
C ASN A 274 13.68 16.14 -25.36
N GLU A 275 14.74 15.41 -25.75
CA GLU A 275 16.13 15.70 -25.39
C GLU A 275 16.39 15.76 -23.87
N LEU A 276 15.62 15.02 -23.06
CA LEU A 276 15.71 15.02 -21.60
C LEU A 276 16.81 14.09 -21.04
N SER A 277 17.54 13.36 -21.88
CA SER A 277 18.48 12.30 -21.47
C SER A 277 19.57 12.76 -20.51
N GLU A 278 20.02 14.03 -20.60
CA GLU A 278 20.99 14.62 -19.67
C GLU A 278 20.37 15.12 -18.37
N SER A 279 19.03 15.26 -18.33
CA SER A 279 18.29 15.85 -17.21
C SER A 279 17.47 14.83 -16.44
N VAL A 280 17.31 13.60 -16.93
CA VAL A 280 16.51 12.54 -16.31
C VAL A 280 17.31 11.26 -16.26
N THR A 281 17.48 10.72 -15.05
CA THR A 281 18.10 9.41 -14.82
C THR A 281 17.02 8.41 -14.39
N MET A 282 16.88 7.31 -15.14
CA MET A 282 15.98 6.20 -14.81
C MET A 282 16.76 5.12 -14.07
N HIS A 283 16.37 4.85 -12.82
CA HIS A 283 17.08 3.90 -11.96
C HIS A 283 16.51 2.47 -11.99
N GLY A 284 15.26 2.28 -12.47
CA GLY A 284 14.55 1.02 -12.31
C GLY A 284 14.15 0.76 -10.85
N TRP A 285 13.93 -0.50 -10.50
CA TRP A 285 13.69 -0.87 -9.10
C TRP A 285 14.95 -0.71 -8.27
N CYS A 286 14.84 -0.05 -7.13
CA CYS A 286 15.93 0.24 -6.20
C CYS A 286 15.68 -0.40 -4.84
N SER A 287 16.77 -0.70 -4.14
CA SER A 287 16.76 -1.05 -2.71
C SER A 287 16.36 0.16 -1.85
N THR A 288 16.01 -0.10 -0.59
CA THR A 288 15.71 0.98 0.36
C THR A 288 16.91 1.93 0.53
N GLU A 289 18.13 1.43 0.55
CA GLU A 289 19.36 2.21 0.67
C GLU A 289 19.59 3.13 -0.54
N GLU A 290 19.34 2.65 -1.75
CA GLU A 290 19.43 3.44 -2.98
C GLU A 290 18.36 4.53 -3.04
N ILE A 291 17.12 4.22 -2.61
CA ILE A 291 16.04 5.20 -2.48
C ILE A 291 16.44 6.33 -1.51
N ILE A 292 16.99 5.98 -0.35
CA ILE A 292 17.48 6.95 0.63
C ILE A 292 18.58 7.82 0.02
N ALA A 293 19.53 7.24 -0.69
CA ALA A 293 20.62 7.97 -1.32
C ALA A 293 20.09 8.99 -2.36
N CYS A 294 19.11 8.61 -3.19
CA CYS A 294 18.48 9.51 -4.14
C CYS A 294 17.68 10.62 -3.45
N LEU A 295 16.91 10.30 -2.41
CA LEU A 295 16.19 11.30 -1.62
C LEU A 295 17.15 12.30 -0.95
N ASP A 296 18.25 11.81 -0.37
CA ASP A 296 19.26 12.66 0.27
C ASP A 296 20.00 13.56 -0.72
N ALA A 297 20.18 13.12 -1.96
CA ALA A 297 20.74 13.94 -3.03
C ALA A 297 19.72 14.92 -3.62
N GLY A 298 18.43 14.65 -3.49
CA GLY A 298 17.34 15.46 -4.03
C GLY A 298 17.02 16.68 -3.17
N SER A 299 16.40 17.68 -3.77
CA SER A 299 15.87 18.88 -3.13
C SER A 299 14.40 18.74 -2.74
N ALA A 300 13.62 18.10 -3.57
CA ALA A 300 12.20 17.82 -3.36
C ALA A 300 11.78 16.54 -4.08
N MET A 301 10.72 15.90 -3.59
CA MET A 301 10.06 14.80 -4.28
C MET A 301 8.87 15.30 -5.08
N LEU A 302 8.71 14.80 -6.31
CA LEU A 302 7.61 15.12 -7.21
C LEU A 302 6.77 13.85 -7.43
N LEU A 303 5.48 13.90 -7.05
CA LEU A 303 4.55 12.77 -7.21
C LEU A 303 3.20 13.24 -7.79
N PRO A 304 3.06 13.41 -9.11
CA PRO A 304 1.87 13.97 -9.74
C PRO A 304 0.78 12.92 -10.01
N SER A 305 0.53 12.04 -9.07
CA SER A 305 -0.37 10.90 -9.20
C SER A 305 -1.82 11.29 -9.53
N PHE A 306 -2.51 10.43 -10.27
CA PHE A 306 -3.93 10.53 -10.59
C PHE A 306 -4.81 9.71 -9.65
N ALA A 307 -4.26 8.68 -9.03
CA ALA A 307 -4.96 7.83 -8.07
C ALA A 307 -4.01 7.31 -7.00
N GLU A 308 -4.38 7.48 -5.73
CA GLU A 308 -3.64 7.05 -4.54
C GLU A 308 -4.60 6.69 -3.39
N GLY A 309 -4.09 5.97 -2.41
CA GLY A 309 -4.69 5.97 -1.07
C GLY A 309 -3.92 6.94 -0.18
N LEU A 310 -2.76 6.48 0.32
CA LEU A 310 -1.77 7.27 1.04
C LEU A 310 -0.37 6.83 0.59
N PRO A 311 0.32 7.63 -0.26
CA PRO A 311 1.60 7.21 -0.83
C PRO A 311 2.70 7.17 0.24
N VAL A 312 3.22 5.98 0.52
CA VAL A 312 4.30 5.76 1.51
C VAL A 312 5.57 6.53 1.12
N VAL A 313 5.83 6.68 -0.16
CA VAL A 313 7.00 7.41 -0.68
C VAL A 313 7.01 8.89 -0.27
N ILE A 314 5.84 9.52 -0.04
CA ILE A 314 5.76 10.86 0.55
C ILE A 314 6.26 10.85 1.98
N MET A 315 5.89 9.83 2.76
CA MET A 315 6.39 9.68 4.13
C MET A 315 7.90 9.44 4.15
N GLU A 316 8.43 8.67 3.21
CA GLU A 316 9.86 8.41 3.04
C GLU A 316 10.62 9.70 2.68
N ALA A 317 10.09 10.54 1.79
CA ALA A 317 10.66 11.84 1.47
C ALA A 317 10.68 12.76 2.71
N TYR A 318 9.58 12.81 3.45
CA TYR A 318 9.50 13.59 4.69
C TYR A 318 10.41 13.05 5.79
N ALA A 319 10.56 11.73 5.92
CA ALA A 319 11.52 11.12 6.84
C ALA A 319 12.96 11.59 6.53
N ARG A 320 13.26 11.90 5.27
CA ARG A 320 14.54 12.49 4.83
C ARG A 320 14.55 14.02 4.78
N SER A 321 13.53 14.69 5.35
CA SER A 321 13.36 16.14 5.31
C SER A 321 13.39 16.72 3.89
N ARG A 322 12.75 16.05 2.96
CA ARG A 322 12.54 16.55 1.59
C ARG A 322 11.10 17.01 1.42
N PRO A 323 10.85 18.27 1.05
CA PRO A 323 9.50 18.74 0.76
C PRO A 323 8.93 18.03 -0.46
N VAL A 324 7.61 18.02 -0.56
CA VAL A 324 6.90 17.23 -1.58
C VAL A 324 5.97 18.10 -2.41
N LEU A 325 6.06 17.97 -3.73
CA LEU A 325 5.04 18.44 -4.65
C LEU A 325 4.20 17.24 -5.10
N SER A 326 2.89 17.31 -4.85
CA SER A 326 1.97 16.24 -5.25
C SER A 326 0.62 16.82 -5.71
N THR A 327 -0.37 15.95 -5.92
CA THR A 327 -1.69 16.30 -6.39
C THR A 327 -2.72 16.31 -5.26
N TYR A 328 -3.75 17.14 -5.41
CA TYR A 328 -4.84 17.27 -4.42
C TYR A 328 -5.86 16.14 -4.58
N ILE A 329 -5.47 14.89 -4.25
CA ILE A 329 -6.32 13.71 -4.39
C ILE A 329 -6.27 12.82 -3.14
N ALA A 330 -7.33 12.07 -2.92
CA ALA A 330 -7.44 11.01 -1.89
C ALA A 330 -6.90 11.46 -0.51
N GLY A 331 -6.00 10.67 0.08
CA GLY A 331 -5.38 10.96 1.38
C GLY A 331 -4.15 11.88 1.30
N ILE A 332 -3.67 12.28 0.12
CA ILE A 332 -2.47 13.12 -0.01
C ILE A 332 -2.60 14.44 0.77
N PRO A 333 -3.74 15.16 0.74
CA PRO A 333 -3.91 16.40 1.51
C PRO A 333 -3.87 16.22 3.04
N GLU A 334 -4.04 15.00 3.55
CA GLU A 334 -3.89 14.71 4.98
C GLU A 334 -2.40 14.69 5.41
N LEU A 335 -1.50 14.47 4.44
CA LEU A 335 -0.06 14.36 4.65
C LEU A 335 0.70 15.60 4.18
N VAL A 336 0.38 16.10 2.97
CA VAL A 336 1.02 17.28 2.36
C VAL A 336 0.18 18.51 2.63
N ALA A 337 0.79 19.52 3.28
CA ALA A 337 0.18 20.82 3.54
C ALA A 337 1.13 21.95 3.13
N GLU A 338 0.64 23.19 3.09
CA GLU A 338 1.38 24.38 2.63
C GLU A 338 2.69 24.64 3.38
N ASP A 339 2.79 24.19 4.63
CA ASP A 339 3.98 24.33 5.47
C ASP A 339 5.04 23.24 5.26
N SER A 340 4.75 22.21 4.45
CA SER A 340 5.64 21.06 4.21
C SER A 340 5.79 20.68 2.74
N GLY A 341 5.02 21.31 1.85
CA GLY A 341 5.08 21.02 0.43
C GLY A 341 3.99 21.74 -0.37
N TRP A 342 3.66 21.21 -1.53
CA TRP A 342 2.73 21.85 -2.45
C TRP A 342 1.77 20.81 -3.04
N LEU A 343 0.53 21.25 -3.25
CA LEU A 343 -0.50 20.48 -3.91
C LEU A 343 -0.97 21.20 -5.17
N VAL A 344 -1.03 20.46 -6.28
CA VAL A 344 -1.53 20.96 -7.55
C VAL A 344 -2.72 20.12 -8.02
N THR A 345 -3.46 20.65 -8.99
CA THR A 345 -4.58 19.94 -9.60
C THR A 345 -4.06 18.72 -10.38
N ALA A 346 -4.60 17.53 -10.10
CA ALA A 346 -4.27 16.32 -10.85
C ALA A 346 -4.63 16.47 -12.34
N GLY A 347 -3.77 15.98 -13.22
CA GLY A 347 -3.96 16.04 -14.67
C GLY A 347 -3.64 17.41 -15.31
N CYS A 348 -3.20 18.42 -14.56
CA CYS A 348 -2.92 19.75 -15.07
C CYS A 348 -1.40 19.98 -15.23
N VAL A 349 -0.91 19.90 -16.48
CA VAL A 349 0.50 20.13 -16.82
C VAL A 349 0.93 21.55 -16.42
N ASP A 350 0.12 22.58 -16.75
CA ASP A 350 0.46 23.99 -16.50
C ASP A 350 0.62 24.29 -15.00
N SER A 351 -0.26 23.71 -14.16
CA SER A 351 -0.15 23.85 -12.70
C SER A 351 1.12 23.21 -12.16
N LEU A 352 1.48 22.03 -12.68
CA LEU A 352 2.66 21.31 -12.29
C LEU A 352 3.94 22.05 -12.74
N GLU A 353 3.98 22.48 -14.00
CA GLU A 353 5.07 23.26 -14.60
C GLU A 353 5.35 24.54 -13.79
N LYS A 354 4.29 25.36 -13.60
CA LYS A 354 4.40 26.61 -12.83
C LYS A 354 4.93 26.36 -11.41
N LYS A 355 4.44 25.32 -10.73
CA LYS A 355 4.87 25.02 -9.37
C LYS A 355 6.32 24.53 -9.33
N ILE A 356 6.77 23.73 -10.28
CA ILE A 356 8.18 23.32 -10.37
C ILE A 356 9.08 24.52 -10.64
N GLU A 357 8.69 25.46 -11.52
CA GLU A 357 9.43 26.71 -11.75
C GLU A 357 9.56 27.53 -10.45
N GLU A 358 8.47 27.66 -9.68
CA GLU A 358 8.49 28.34 -8.38
C GLU A 358 9.47 27.65 -7.40
N ILE A 359 9.48 26.31 -7.34
CA ILE A 359 10.39 25.53 -6.48
C ILE A 359 11.86 25.74 -6.88
N CYS A 360 12.16 25.81 -8.18
CA CYS A 360 13.51 26.10 -8.68
C CYS A 360 14.05 27.45 -8.25
N LEU A 361 13.20 28.41 -7.88
CA LEU A 361 13.58 29.73 -7.41
C LEU A 361 13.79 29.83 -5.89
N LEU A 362 13.38 28.80 -5.13
CA LEU A 362 13.55 28.76 -3.69
C LEU A 362 15.01 28.52 -3.30
N SER A 363 15.40 29.09 -2.17
CA SER A 363 16.69 28.80 -1.54
C SER A 363 16.71 27.40 -0.91
N THR A 364 17.88 26.86 -0.69
CA THR A 364 18.06 25.58 0.02
C THR A 364 17.56 25.64 1.47
N GLU A 365 17.62 26.81 2.08
CA GLU A 365 17.11 27.10 3.43
C GLU A 365 15.58 27.01 3.48
N GLU A 366 14.88 27.62 2.52
CA GLU A 366 13.42 27.57 2.43
C GLU A 366 12.94 26.12 2.21
N LEU A 367 13.58 25.36 1.31
CA LEU A 367 13.29 23.94 1.09
C LEU A 367 13.54 23.10 2.34
N THR A 368 14.62 23.42 3.08
CA THR A 368 14.96 22.72 4.33
C THR A 368 13.90 22.97 5.41
N VAL A 369 13.38 24.17 5.54
CA VAL A 369 12.30 24.51 6.48
C VAL A 369 11.05 23.68 6.17
N LEU A 370 10.61 23.64 4.91
CA LEU A 370 9.46 22.84 4.47
C LEU A 370 9.68 21.34 4.73
N GLY A 371 10.85 20.81 4.35
CA GLY A 371 11.18 19.41 4.55
C GLY A 371 11.22 19.01 6.03
N ASN A 372 11.72 19.88 6.91
CA ASN A 372 11.73 19.62 8.36
C ASN A 372 10.31 19.61 8.95
N LYS A 373 9.41 20.46 8.46
CA LYS A 373 8.00 20.42 8.86
C LYS A 373 7.31 19.12 8.42
N GLY A 374 7.61 18.63 7.21
CA GLY A 374 7.16 17.32 6.76
C GLY A 374 7.67 16.19 7.67
N HIS A 375 8.96 16.25 8.06
CA HIS A 375 9.55 15.28 8.98
C HIS A 375 8.88 15.28 10.35
N GLU A 376 8.61 16.45 10.95
CA GLU A 376 7.88 16.55 12.21
C GLU A 376 6.52 15.84 12.13
N LYS A 377 5.75 16.07 11.05
CA LYS A 377 4.44 15.45 10.83
C LYS A 377 4.50 13.92 10.74
N VAL A 378 5.44 13.41 9.94
CA VAL A 378 5.56 11.95 9.76
C VAL A 378 6.05 11.28 11.05
N SER A 379 6.98 11.88 11.77
CA SER A 379 7.45 11.35 13.05
C SER A 379 6.35 11.25 14.11
N GLN A 380 5.38 12.17 14.10
CA GLN A 380 4.27 12.18 15.07
C GLN A 380 3.10 11.26 14.70
N ARG A 381 2.83 11.06 13.39
CA ARG A 381 1.60 10.40 12.93
C ARG A 381 1.83 9.10 12.17
N HIS A 382 3.06 8.81 11.75
CA HIS A 382 3.34 7.68 10.87
C HIS A 382 4.50 6.81 11.40
N SER A 383 4.64 6.71 12.73
CA SER A 383 5.56 5.78 13.37
C SER A 383 4.99 4.37 13.34
N SER A 384 5.77 3.41 12.87
CA SER A 384 5.37 2.00 12.78
C SER A 384 4.92 1.42 14.13
N THR A 385 5.61 1.76 15.21
CA THR A 385 5.25 1.30 16.56
C THR A 385 3.90 1.82 17.03
N ILE A 386 3.61 3.12 16.78
CA ILE A 386 2.33 3.73 17.18
C ILE A 386 1.17 3.11 16.39
N GLU A 387 1.34 2.96 15.08
CA GLU A 387 0.28 2.43 14.23
C GLU A 387 0.06 0.92 14.47
N ALA A 388 1.11 0.13 14.68
CA ALA A 388 0.98 -1.27 15.06
C ALA A 388 0.27 -1.46 16.42
N GLN A 389 0.50 -0.58 17.40
CA GLN A 389 -0.23 -0.63 18.68
C GLN A 389 -1.74 -0.44 18.48
N LYS A 390 -2.17 0.42 17.56
CA LYS A 390 -3.60 0.59 17.25
C LYS A 390 -4.23 -0.69 16.69
N ILE A 391 -3.49 -1.46 15.89
CA ILE A 391 -3.96 -2.78 15.38
C ILE A 391 -4.11 -3.75 16.54
N ILE A 392 -3.13 -3.84 17.42
CA ILE A 392 -3.19 -4.70 18.63
C ILE A 392 -4.41 -4.33 19.47
N ASP A 393 -4.62 -3.04 19.72
CA ASP A 393 -5.75 -2.55 20.50
C ASP A 393 -7.09 -2.87 19.83
N ALA A 394 -7.19 -2.72 18.51
CA ALA A 394 -8.38 -3.06 17.74
C ALA A 394 -8.69 -4.57 17.77
N VAL A 395 -7.67 -5.43 17.66
CA VAL A 395 -7.85 -6.89 17.78
C VAL A 395 -8.33 -7.25 19.19
N ASN A 396 -7.73 -6.69 20.25
CA ASN A 396 -8.12 -6.96 21.63
C ASN A 396 -9.55 -6.50 21.96
N GLN A 397 -9.95 -5.31 21.48
CA GLN A 397 -11.30 -4.76 21.71
C GLN A 397 -12.39 -5.53 20.98
N ASN A 398 -12.11 -6.06 19.79
CA ASN A 398 -13.11 -6.72 18.97
C ASN A 398 -13.07 -8.26 19.10
N GLY A 399 -11.94 -8.85 19.51
CA GLY A 399 -11.87 -10.27 19.84
C GLY A 399 -12.81 -10.69 20.96
N ALA A 400 -13.11 -9.78 21.89
CA ALA A 400 -14.10 -9.99 22.94
C ALA A 400 -15.57 -9.93 22.45
N ARG A 401 -15.84 -9.40 21.26
CA ARG A 401 -17.19 -9.33 20.66
C ARG A 401 -17.52 -10.56 19.80
N ASP A 402 -16.55 -11.37 19.47
CA ASP A 402 -16.68 -12.56 18.61
C ASP A 402 -16.92 -13.86 19.42
N VAL A 403 -16.95 -13.80 20.75
CA VAL A 403 -17.27 -14.92 21.69
C VAL A 403 -18.75 -14.77 22.20
#